data_a5296c16fc6adec83a7f7e8ac351df98
#
_entry.id   a5296c16fc6adec83a7f7e8ac351df98
#
_cell.length_a   1.000
_cell.length_b   1.000
_cell.length_c   1.000
_cell.angle_alpha   90.00
_cell.angle_beta   90.00
_cell.angle_gamma   90.00
#
_symmetry.space_group_name_H-M   'P 1'
#
loop_
_entity.id
_entity.type
_entity.pdbx_description
1 polymer ?
#
loop_
_entity_poly.entity_id
_entity_poly.type
_entity_poly.pdbx_seq_one_letter_code
_entity_poly.pdbx_strand_id
1 'polypeptide(L)'
;MSKPFVWQQLFVQSKDNTEYELLTNQHVTVSELDGEEVIKVAPEALTLLAQHAFYEASFFLRAAHLQQIANILHDPQASHNDQYVALQLLRNAEVSAKGVLPNCQDTGTATIVASKGQHIWTGGDDAEALSKGVYLTFQENNLRYSQNAPLDMYTEVNTQTNLPAQIDISATPGSEYRFLFVNKGGGSANKAALFQETKSILQPEKLTAFLVEKMKMLGTAACPPYHIAFVVGGLSADQALKTAKLASTKYYDNLPDHGNELGQAFRDTALEKALLNTSREFGIGAQFGGKYFAHDIRVIRLPRHGGSCPIAMALSCSADRNIKAKINKHGIWLEKLERHPGKFIPESCRVEHSAQSVQLDLNRPLYDIRRDLAALPVGTRLSLSGPIVVARDIVHARIKARMDNGEPMPDYMKNHIVYYAGPAKTPDNQACGSLGPTTGGRMDSYVGAFQAAGGSLIMLSKGNRSQQVTEACRKYGGFSLGSIGGAAALLAQQYVKNLRCLEYPELGMEAVWMMEVEGLPAFLLVDDKGNNFFSQFEQQHRCASCPAGQ
;
A
#
# COMPACT_ATOMS: atom_id res chain seq x y z
N MET A 1 -29.07 -0.60 42.30
CA MET A 1 -29.88 0.31 41.49
C MET A 1 -29.46 0.19 40.05
N SER A 2 -30.38 0.02 39.09
CA SER A 2 -30.08 0.02 37.67
C SER A 2 -29.66 1.41 37.21
N LYS A 3 -28.59 1.54 36.42
CA LYS A 3 -28.22 2.81 35.81
C LYS A 3 -29.34 3.24 34.84
N PRO A 4 -29.69 4.55 34.76
CA PRO A 4 -30.67 5.04 33.79
C PRO A 4 -30.12 4.82 32.36
N PHE A 5 -31.01 4.73 31.37
CA PHE A 5 -30.62 4.71 29.96
C PHE A 5 -30.01 6.05 29.57
N VAL A 6 -28.76 5.99 29.06
CA VAL A 6 -28.05 7.13 28.49
C VAL A 6 -27.46 6.66 27.15
N TRP A 7 -27.80 7.36 26.07
CA TRP A 7 -27.22 7.10 24.76
C TRP A 7 -25.96 7.90 24.53
N GLN A 8 -24.92 7.23 24.00
CA GLN A 8 -23.71 7.87 23.54
C GLN A 8 -23.22 7.18 22.28
N GLN A 9 -22.79 7.96 21.28
CA GLN A 9 -22.12 7.43 20.10
C GLN A 9 -20.76 6.83 20.49
N LEU A 10 -20.43 5.70 19.89
CA LEU A 10 -19.13 5.04 20.10
C LEU A 10 -17.96 5.93 19.65
N PHE A 11 -18.07 6.50 18.45
CA PHE A 11 -17.04 7.34 17.84
C PHE A 11 -17.44 8.83 17.92
N VAL A 12 -17.13 9.45 19.05
CA VAL A 12 -17.34 10.90 19.24
C VAL A 12 -16.14 11.63 18.67
N GLN A 13 -16.29 12.19 17.49
CA GLN A 13 -15.22 12.97 16.85
C GLN A 13 -15.47 14.47 17.04
N SER A 14 -14.39 15.23 17.25
CA SER A 14 -14.41 16.69 17.22
C SER A 14 -14.64 17.19 15.77
N LYS A 15 -14.68 18.51 15.59
CA LYS A 15 -14.92 19.13 14.28
C LYS A 15 -13.94 18.64 13.23
N ASP A 16 -14.46 18.27 12.07
CA ASP A 16 -13.66 17.93 10.88
C ASP A 16 -13.06 19.22 10.29
N ASN A 17 -11.73 19.30 10.25
CA ASN A 17 -10.98 20.43 9.71
C ASN A 17 -10.52 20.19 8.26
N THR A 18 -11.07 19.18 7.58
CA THR A 18 -10.72 18.87 6.19
C THR A 18 -11.13 20.05 5.29
N GLU A 19 -10.20 20.50 4.45
CA GLU A 19 -10.52 21.47 3.39
C GLU A 19 -11.23 20.77 2.26
N TYR A 20 -12.40 21.32 1.88
CA TYR A 20 -13.20 20.81 0.79
C TYR A 20 -13.29 21.84 -0.33
N GLU A 21 -13.30 21.37 -1.58
CA GLU A 21 -13.66 22.16 -2.75
C GLU A 21 -15.02 21.70 -3.29
N LEU A 22 -15.78 22.64 -3.83
CA LEU A 22 -17.08 22.35 -4.45
C LEU A 22 -16.85 21.66 -5.79
N LEU A 23 -17.31 20.41 -5.93
CA LEU A 23 -17.29 19.71 -7.20
C LEU A 23 -18.39 20.22 -8.12
N THR A 24 -19.63 20.27 -7.62
CA THR A 24 -20.79 20.82 -8.30
C THR A 24 -21.97 21.00 -7.34
N ASN A 25 -22.87 21.89 -7.67
CA ASN A 25 -24.17 22.01 -7.02
C ASN A 25 -25.32 21.39 -7.84
N GLN A 26 -25.03 20.84 -9.02
CA GLN A 26 -26.00 20.10 -9.82
C GLN A 26 -26.37 18.78 -9.12
N HIS A 27 -27.54 18.23 -9.48
CA HIS A 27 -28.05 16.97 -8.95
C HIS A 27 -28.41 16.97 -7.44
N VAL A 28 -28.37 18.14 -6.79
CA VAL A 28 -28.79 18.31 -5.40
C VAL A 28 -29.91 19.34 -5.36
N THR A 29 -31.05 18.97 -4.80
CA THR A 29 -32.20 19.88 -4.64
C THR A 29 -32.74 19.76 -3.21
N VAL A 30 -33.29 20.87 -2.71
CA VAL A 30 -33.91 20.92 -1.39
C VAL A 30 -35.42 20.90 -1.56
N SER A 31 -36.10 20.11 -0.76
CA SER A 31 -37.56 20.05 -0.67
C SER A 31 -37.95 20.09 0.80
N GLU A 32 -39.16 20.52 1.08
CA GLU A 32 -39.74 20.48 2.42
C GLU A 32 -40.76 19.33 2.50
N LEU A 33 -40.69 18.55 3.57
CA LEU A 33 -41.62 17.48 3.87
C LEU A 33 -42.05 17.62 5.34
N ASP A 34 -43.32 17.88 5.59
CA ASP A 34 -43.89 18.06 6.95
C ASP A 34 -43.15 19.08 7.82
N GLY A 35 -42.63 20.15 7.20
CA GLY A 35 -41.87 21.22 7.88
C GLY A 35 -40.39 20.91 8.09
N GLU A 36 -39.91 19.75 7.61
CA GLU A 36 -38.51 19.33 7.65
C GLU A 36 -37.85 19.49 6.28
N GLU A 37 -36.63 20.04 6.27
CA GLU A 37 -35.83 20.18 5.04
C GLU A 37 -35.26 18.80 4.65
N VAL A 38 -35.61 18.32 3.45
CA VAL A 38 -35.10 17.08 2.86
C VAL A 38 -34.26 17.41 1.64
N ILE A 39 -33.07 16.84 1.59
CA ILE A 39 -32.13 17.01 0.49
C ILE A 39 -32.28 15.84 -0.46
N LYS A 40 -32.73 16.11 -1.69
CA LYS A 40 -32.78 15.13 -2.76
C LYS A 40 -31.46 15.11 -3.53
N VAL A 41 -30.89 13.93 -3.65
CA VAL A 41 -29.65 13.68 -4.38
C VAL A 41 -29.95 12.70 -5.52
N ALA A 42 -29.74 13.14 -6.76
CA ALA A 42 -29.92 12.26 -7.90
C ALA A 42 -28.84 11.15 -7.92
N PRO A 43 -29.14 9.95 -8.43
CA PRO A 43 -28.14 8.87 -8.53
C PRO A 43 -26.88 9.27 -9.30
N GLU A 44 -27.02 10.13 -10.31
CA GLU A 44 -25.92 10.67 -11.11
C GLU A 44 -24.91 11.45 -10.25
N ALA A 45 -25.35 12.07 -9.18
CA ALA A 45 -24.48 12.75 -8.22
C ALA A 45 -23.52 11.78 -7.55
N LEU A 46 -23.99 10.59 -7.15
CA LEU A 46 -23.18 9.55 -6.52
C LEU A 46 -22.18 8.95 -7.52
N THR A 47 -22.62 8.73 -8.77
CA THR A 47 -21.75 8.27 -9.84
C THR A 47 -20.62 9.27 -10.11
N LEU A 48 -20.97 10.55 -10.28
CA LEU A 48 -20.02 11.65 -10.50
C LEU A 48 -19.03 11.76 -9.34
N LEU A 49 -19.54 11.74 -8.10
CA LEU A 49 -18.71 11.82 -6.91
C LEU A 49 -17.71 10.68 -6.82
N ALA A 50 -18.16 9.43 -6.98
CA ALA A 50 -17.28 8.26 -6.92
C ALA A 50 -16.23 8.28 -8.04
N GLN A 51 -16.61 8.67 -9.27
CA GLN A 51 -15.70 8.80 -10.41
C GLN A 51 -14.58 9.81 -10.10
N HIS A 52 -14.92 11.01 -9.64
CA HIS A 52 -13.95 12.03 -9.30
C HIS A 52 -13.10 11.63 -8.08
N ALA A 53 -13.70 11.08 -7.03
CA ALA A 53 -12.97 10.69 -5.82
C ALA A 53 -11.91 9.61 -6.09
N PHE A 54 -12.23 8.59 -6.88
CA PHE A 54 -11.27 7.55 -7.23
C PHE A 54 -10.22 8.01 -8.23
N TYR A 55 -10.56 8.94 -9.14
CA TYR A 55 -9.57 9.62 -9.98
C TYR A 55 -8.58 10.39 -9.10
N GLU A 56 -9.08 11.28 -8.25
CA GLU A 56 -8.25 12.08 -7.34
C GLU A 56 -7.33 11.21 -6.48
N ALA A 57 -7.87 10.19 -5.82
CA ALA A 57 -7.11 9.28 -4.97
C ALA A 57 -6.09 8.45 -5.75
N SER A 58 -6.23 8.29 -7.06
CA SER A 58 -5.27 7.54 -7.90
C SER A 58 -4.06 8.36 -8.31
N PHE A 59 -4.21 9.70 -8.42
CA PHE A 59 -3.18 10.57 -8.98
C PHE A 59 -2.61 11.57 -7.98
N PHE A 60 -3.35 11.95 -6.95
CA PHE A 60 -2.96 12.99 -6.00
C PHE A 60 -2.88 12.47 -4.57
N LEU A 61 -2.13 13.18 -3.74
CA LEU A 61 -1.92 12.86 -2.34
C LEU A 61 -2.25 14.08 -1.46
N ARG A 62 -2.51 13.83 -0.18
CA ARG A 62 -2.68 14.90 0.80
C ARG A 62 -1.39 15.68 1.01
N ALA A 63 -1.49 17.01 1.12
CA ALA A 63 -0.35 17.87 1.42
C ALA A 63 0.36 17.47 2.73
N ALA A 64 -0.39 17.08 3.76
CA ALA A 64 0.17 16.63 5.03
C ALA A 64 1.00 15.34 4.89
N HIS A 65 0.58 14.40 4.04
CA HIS A 65 1.35 13.19 3.75
C HIS A 65 2.65 13.52 2.99
N LEU A 66 2.58 14.37 1.98
CA LEU A 66 3.75 14.83 1.23
C LEU A 66 4.74 15.56 2.13
N GLN A 67 4.24 16.37 3.08
CA GLN A 67 5.09 17.03 4.06
C GLN A 67 5.80 16.04 4.99
N GLN A 68 5.14 14.96 5.41
CA GLN A 68 5.78 13.89 6.20
C GLN A 68 6.93 13.24 5.41
N ILE A 69 6.75 13.00 4.11
CA ILE A 69 7.83 12.47 3.26
C ILE A 69 8.96 13.51 3.13
N ALA A 70 8.64 14.79 2.88
CA ALA A 70 9.61 15.86 2.76
C ALA A 70 10.45 16.06 4.04
N ASN A 71 9.84 15.90 5.21
CA ASN A 71 10.54 16.00 6.49
C ASN A 71 11.68 14.99 6.63
N ILE A 72 11.61 13.84 5.94
CA ILE A 72 12.71 12.86 5.91
C ILE A 72 13.95 13.45 5.24
N LEU A 73 13.78 14.28 4.19
CA LEU A 73 14.87 14.91 3.47
C LEU A 73 15.59 15.97 4.31
N HIS A 74 14.89 16.56 5.26
CA HIS A 74 15.41 17.60 6.15
C HIS A 74 15.95 17.06 7.48
N ASP A 75 15.77 15.77 7.76
CA ASP A 75 16.27 15.17 9.00
C ASP A 75 17.73 14.75 8.88
N PRO A 76 18.66 15.39 9.61
CA PRO A 76 20.08 15.06 9.57
C PRO A 76 20.40 13.66 10.12
N GLN A 77 19.46 13.04 10.84
CA GLN A 77 19.60 11.68 11.35
C GLN A 77 18.98 10.62 10.43
N ALA A 78 18.33 11.02 9.34
CA ALA A 78 17.83 10.08 8.35
C ALA A 78 19.01 9.40 7.62
N SER A 79 18.89 8.10 7.36
CA SER A 79 19.86 7.40 6.54
C SER A 79 19.84 7.93 5.10
N HIS A 80 20.94 7.79 4.38
CA HIS A 80 20.97 8.11 2.95
C HIS A 80 19.93 7.32 2.15
N ASN A 81 19.60 6.10 2.58
CA ASN A 81 18.58 5.30 1.93
C ASN A 81 17.18 5.79 2.27
N ASP A 82 16.90 6.21 3.52
CA ASP A 82 15.63 6.87 3.87
C ASP A 82 15.41 8.13 3.01
N GLN A 83 16.42 9.00 2.92
CA GLN A 83 16.35 10.22 2.11
C GLN A 83 16.16 9.90 0.62
N TYR A 84 16.89 8.91 0.11
CA TYR A 84 16.76 8.49 -1.28
C TYR A 84 15.35 7.99 -1.60
N VAL A 85 14.80 7.09 -0.79
CA VAL A 85 13.42 6.59 -0.99
C VAL A 85 12.41 7.73 -0.89
N ALA A 86 12.53 8.62 0.11
CA ALA A 86 11.67 9.78 0.27
C ALA A 86 11.68 10.68 -0.97
N LEU A 87 12.85 10.97 -1.53
CA LEU A 87 12.98 11.75 -2.77
C LEU A 87 12.28 11.06 -3.94
N GLN A 88 12.46 9.73 -4.10
CA GLN A 88 11.78 9.00 -5.18
C GLN A 88 10.24 9.02 -5.02
N LEU A 89 9.74 8.95 -3.79
CA LEU A 89 8.29 9.05 -3.52
C LEU A 89 7.74 10.45 -3.86
N LEU A 90 8.45 11.53 -3.54
CA LEU A 90 8.04 12.90 -3.91
C LEU A 90 8.07 13.12 -5.43
N ARG A 91 9.13 12.67 -6.10
CA ARG A 91 9.23 12.71 -7.57
C ARG A 91 8.12 11.89 -8.24
N ASN A 92 7.79 10.74 -7.65
CA ASN A 92 6.67 9.92 -8.12
C ASN A 92 5.33 10.66 -8.01
N ALA A 93 5.09 11.36 -6.89
CA ALA A 93 3.90 12.17 -6.71
C ALA A 93 3.82 13.31 -7.76
N GLU A 94 4.96 13.95 -8.09
CA GLU A 94 5.04 14.98 -9.12
C GLU A 94 4.73 14.43 -10.52
N VAL A 95 5.23 13.24 -10.85
CA VAL A 95 4.88 12.54 -12.11
C VAL A 95 3.40 12.19 -12.16
N SER A 96 2.89 11.60 -11.07
CA SER A 96 1.49 11.17 -10.98
C SER A 96 0.50 12.34 -11.08
N ALA A 97 0.84 13.49 -10.48
CA ALA A 97 -0.01 14.69 -10.51
C ALA A 97 -0.28 15.26 -11.91
N LYS A 98 0.38 14.74 -12.94
CA LYS A 98 0.04 15.03 -14.34
C LYS A 98 -1.24 14.33 -14.83
N GLY A 99 -1.81 13.41 -14.03
CA GLY A 99 -3.08 12.72 -14.32
C GLY A 99 -3.00 11.64 -15.40
N VAL A 100 -1.79 11.19 -15.78
CA VAL A 100 -1.58 10.18 -16.85
C VAL A 100 -1.17 8.82 -16.26
N LEU A 101 -0.14 8.80 -15.43
CA LEU A 101 0.37 7.61 -14.77
C LEU A 101 -0.08 7.59 -13.30
N PRO A 102 -0.90 6.62 -12.86
CA PRO A 102 -1.32 6.56 -11.46
C PRO A 102 -0.14 6.40 -10.52
N ASN A 103 -0.28 6.90 -9.30
CA ASN A 103 0.76 6.95 -8.27
C ASN A 103 1.37 5.57 -7.94
N CYS A 104 0.58 4.51 -8.08
CA CYS A 104 0.99 3.13 -7.84
C CYS A 104 0.49 2.23 -8.98
N GLN A 105 1.28 1.20 -9.36
CA GLN A 105 0.86 0.19 -10.34
C GLN A 105 -0.31 -0.66 -9.83
N ASP A 106 -0.38 -0.91 -8.53
CA ASP A 106 -1.52 -1.55 -7.90
C ASP A 106 -2.55 -0.48 -7.54
N THR A 107 -3.46 -0.21 -8.47
CA THR A 107 -4.47 0.84 -8.30
C THR A 107 -5.55 0.46 -7.29
N GLY A 108 -5.54 -0.79 -6.83
CA GLY A 108 -6.19 -1.25 -5.61
C GLY A 108 -7.65 -1.65 -5.75
N THR A 109 -8.19 -2.14 -4.64
CA THR A 109 -9.62 -2.38 -4.45
C THR A 109 -10.29 -1.09 -4.01
N ALA A 110 -11.37 -0.71 -4.69
CA ALA A 110 -12.20 0.42 -4.30
C ALA A 110 -13.01 0.07 -3.05
N THR A 111 -12.85 0.88 -2.00
CA THR A 111 -13.66 0.80 -0.78
C THR A 111 -14.32 2.14 -0.53
N ILE A 112 -15.62 2.14 -0.26
CA ILE A 112 -16.42 3.32 0.06
C ILE A 112 -17.05 3.09 1.42
N VAL A 113 -16.76 3.98 2.37
CA VAL A 113 -17.44 3.99 3.68
C VAL A 113 -18.19 5.30 3.78
N ALA A 114 -19.50 5.20 4.03
CA ALA A 114 -20.35 6.38 4.03
C ALA A 114 -21.30 6.41 5.24
N SER A 115 -21.66 7.62 5.66
CA SER A 115 -22.72 7.88 6.63
C SER A 115 -23.77 8.78 5.98
N LYS A 116 -24.98 8.23 5.79
CA LYS A 116 -26.11 8.88 5.14
C LYS A 116 -27.02 9.50 6.17
N GLY A 117 -27.12 10.81 6.16
CA GLY A 117 -28.07 11.54 7.01
C GLY A 117 -29.51 11.13 6.69
N GLN A 118 -30.37 11.03 7.71
CA GLN A 118 -31.76 10.60 7.55
C GLN A 118 -32.60 11.55 6.66
N HIS A 119 -32.16 12.80 6.51
CA HIS A 119 -32.81 13.79 5.63
C HIS A 119 -32.20 13.82 4.21
N ILE A 120 -31.34 12.85 3.87
CA ILE A 120 -30.82 12.67 2.52
C ILE A 120 -31.65 11.61 1.80
N TRP A 121 -32.31 12.01 0.73
CA TRP A 121 -33.10 11.13 -0.11
C TRP A 121 -32.45 10.95 -1.47
N THR A 122 -32.00 9.72 -1.78
CA THR A 122 -31.52 9.33 -3.10
C THR A 122 -32.63 8.58 -3.84
N GLY A 123 -32.79 8.86 -5.12
CA GLY A 123 -33.89 8.30 -5.92
C GLY A 123 -33.62 6.92 -6.53
N GLY A 124 -32.54 6.21 -6.09
CA GLY A 124 -32.12 4.93 -6.65
C GLY A 124 -31.28 4.11 -5.69
N ASP A 125 -30.62 3.08 -6.21
CA ASP A 125 -29.67 2.27 -5.45
C ASP A 125 -28.32 3.02 -5.34
N ASP A 126 -27.96 3.42 -4.12
CA ASP A 126 -26.74 4.15 -3.83
C ASP A 126 -25.49 3.31 -4.16
N ALA A 127 -25.53 2.00 -3.90
CA ALA A 127 -24.40 1.11 -4.17
C ALA A 127 -24.20 0.90 -5.68
N GLU A 128 -25.26 0.79 -6.46
CA GLU A 128 -25.19 0.72 -7.92
C GLU A 128 -24.58 2.02 -8.50
N ALA A 129 -25.10 3.18 -8.09
CA ALA A 129 -24.63 4.48 -8.56
C ALA A 129 -23.14 4.73 -8.23
N LEU A 130 -22.71 4.40 -6.99
CA LEU A 130 -21.32 4.49 -6.58
C LEU A 130 -20.42 3.50 -7.33
N SER A 131 -20.88 2.26 -7.55
CA SER A 131 -20.16 1.25 -8.33
C SER A 131 -19.97 1.68 -9.78
N LYS A 132 -20.97 2.33 -10.38
CA LYS A 132 -20.87 2.89 -11.72
C LYS A 132 -19.75 3.94 -11.80
N GLY A 133 -19.61 4.79 -10.78
CA GLY A 133 -18.50 5.76 -10.70
C GLY A 133 -17.13 5.09 -10.64
N VAL A 134 -16.99 4.02 -9.84
CA VAL A 134 -15.77 3.18 -9.82
C VAL A 134 -15.49 2.63 -11.22
N TYR A 135 -16.48 1.99 -11.84
CA TYR A 135 -16.36 1.43 -13.19
C TYR A 135 -15.83 2.46 -14.18
N LEU A 136 -16.46 3.64 -14.27
CA LEU A 136 -16.06 4.71 -15.18
C LEU A 136 -14.62 5.15 -14.94
N THR A 137 -14.22 5.35 -13.68
CA THR A 137 -12.83 5.71 -13.35
C THR A 137 -11.83 4.70 -13.91
N PHE A 138 -12.08 3.41 -13.73
CA PHE A 138 -11.16 2.36 -14.17
C PHE A 138 -11.22 2.11 -15.68
N GLN A 139 -12.32 2.44 -16.37
CA GLN A 139 -12.41 2.35 -17.83
C GLN A 139 -11.70 3.52 -18.53
N GLU A 140 -11.90 4.72 -18.04
CA GLU A 140 -11.49 5.95 -18.72
C GLU A 140 -10.04 6.36 -18.41
N ASN A 141 -9.43 5.78 -17.36
CA ASN A 141 -8.08 6.11 -16.96
C ASN A 141 -7.12 4.92 -17.07
N ASN A 142 -5.82 5.20 -17.01
CA ASN A 142 -4.76 4.20 -17.15
C ASN A 142 -4.55 3.40 -15.84
N LEU A 143 -5.65 2.92 -15.25
CA LEU A 143 -5.67 2.14 -14.03
C LEU A 143 -5.64 0.65 -14.35
N ARG A 144 -5.15 -0.15 -13.39
CA ARG A 144 -5.05 -1.61 -13.50
C ARG A 144 -6.28 -2.29 -12.91
N TYR A 145 -6.86 -3.24 -13.63
CA TYR A 145 -7.90 -4.10 -13.07
C TYR A 145 -7.28 -5.12 -12.14
N SER A 146 -7.66 -5.09 -10.86
CA SER A 146 -7.08 -5.93 -9.81
C SER A 146 -8.11 -6.84 -9.14
N GLN A 147 -9.38 -6.84 -9.57
CA GLN A 147 -10.41 -7.68 -9.00
C GLN A 147 -10.58 -8.97 -9.80
N ASN A 148 -10.57 -10.10 -9.10
CA ASN A 148 -10.88 -11.41 -9.64
C ASN A 148 -12.25 -11.86 -9.12
N ALA A 149 -13.06 -12.41 -10.01
CA ALA A 149 -14.33 -13.04 -9.69
C ALA A 149 -14.15 -14.56 -9.57
N PRO A 150 -14.59 -15.19 -8.49
CA PRO A 150 -14.60 -16.65 -8.39
C PRO A 150 -15.70 -17.22 -9.30
N LEU A 151 -15.33 -18.17 -10.15
CA LEU A 151 -16.29 -18.96 -10.94
C LEU A 151 -16.73 -20.19 -10.17
N ASP A 152 -15.85 -20.73 -9.36
CA ASP A 152 -16.08 -21.78 -8.36
C ASP A 152 -15.08 -21.57 -7.20
N MET A 153 -14.91 -22.56 -6.32
CA MET A 153 -14.01 -22.47 -5.16
C MET A 153 -12.52 -22.31 -5.57
N TYR A 154 -12.13 -22.74 -6.75
CA TYR A 154 -10.74 -22.88 -7.17
C TYR A 154 -10.40 -22.09 -8.45
N THR A 155 -11.40 -21.69 -9.22
CA THR A 155 -11.27 -21.03 -10.51
C THR A 155 -11.68 -19.58 -10.44
N GLU A 156 -10.82 -18.69 -10.93
CA GLU A 156 -11.04 -17.23 -10.93
C GLU A 156 -10.84 -16.63 -12.31
N VAL A 157 -11.52 -15.52 -12.57
CA VAL A 157 -11.33 -14.69 -13.76
C VAL A 157 -11.21 -13.23 -13.36
N ASN A 158 -10.31 -12.48 -14.01
CA ASN A 158 -10.24 -11.03 -13.81
C ASN A 158 -11.51 -10.38 -14.35
N THR A 159 -12.15 -9.53 -13.54
CA THR A 159 -13.45 -8.91 -13.89
C THR A 159 -13.36 -7.87 -15.01
N GLN A 160 -12.18 -7.34 -15.30
CA GLN A 160 -11.89 -6.28 -16.29
C GLN A 160 -12.70 -4.99 -16.08
N THR A 161 -13.26 -4.83 -14.89
CA THR A 161 -14.06 -3.66 -14.47
C THR A 161 -13.57 -3.06 -13.17
N ASN A 162 -12.71 -3.77 -12.45
CA ASN A 162 -12.32 -3.53 -11.06
C ASN A 162 -13.50 -3.55 -10.06
N LEU A 163 -14.63 -4.13 -10.45
CA LEU A 163 -15.77 -4.42 -9.59
C LEU A 163 -15.71 -5.91 -9.15
N PRO A 164 -16.39 -6.25 -8.04
CA PRO A 164 -17.17 -5.38 -7.17
C PRO A 164 -16.30 -4.45 -6.30
N ALA A 165 -16.86 -3.29 -5.92
CA ALA A 165 -16.32 -2.43 -4.88
C ALA A 165 -16.87 -2.86 -3.50
N GLN A 166 -16.11 -2.62 -2.44
CA GLN A 166 -16.65 -2.73 -1.08
C GLN A 166 -17.37 -1.42 -0.74
N ILE A 167 -18.68 -1.47 -0.46
CA ILE A 167 -19.49 -0.29 -0.14
C ILE A 167 -20.23 -0.54 1.18
N ASP A 168 -19.95 0.31 2.16
CA ASP A 168 -20.54 0.27 3.50
C ASP A 168 -21.25 1.60 3.78
N ILE A 169 -22.58 1.62 3.79
CA ILE A 169 -23.38 2.80 4.07
C ILE A 169 -24.10 2.62 5.40
N SER A 170 -23.94 3.56 6.33
CA SER A 170 -24.60 3.59 7.61
C SER A 170 -25.52 4.81 7.74
N ALA A 171 -26.68 4.65 8.38
CA ALA A 171 -27.57 5.74 8.69
C ALA A 171 -27.04 6.60 9.84
N THR A 172 -27.24 7.92 9.76
CA THR A 172 -26.91 8.87 10.82
C THR A 172 -27.98 9.97 10.91
N PRO A 173 -28.19 10.63 12.05
CA PRO A 173 -29.02 11.82 12.11
C PRO A 173 -28.49 12.94 11.20
N GLY A 174 -29.39 13.83 10.77
CA GLY A 174 -29.04 15.08 10.06
C GLY A 174 -29.17 15.02 8.55
N SER A 175 -28.61 16.02 7.89
CA SER A 175 -28.80 16.37 6.49
C SER A 175 -27.48 16.42 5.68
N GLU A 176 -26.48 15.64 6.09
CA GLU A 176 -25.25 15.44 5.31
C GLU A 176 -25.09 13.98 4.92
N TYR A 177 -24.53 13.74 3.74
CA TYR A 177 -24.04 12.44 3.29
C TYR A 177 -22.53 12.52 3.23
N ARG A 178 -21.82 11.85 4.12
CA ARG A 178 -20.36 11.89 4.24
C ARG A 178 -19.75 10.60 3.73
N PHE A 179 -18.60 10.72 3.07
CA PHE A 179 -17.91 9.61 2.43
C PHE A 179 -16.42 9.61 2.76
N LEU A 180 -15.87 8.41 2.82
CA LEU A 180 -14.46 8.13 2.68
C LEU A 180 -14.27 7.13 1.55
N PHE A 181 -13.52 7.52 0.53
CA PHE A 181 -13.11 6.68 -0.59
C PHE A 181 -11.68 6.22 -0.36
N VAL A 182 -11.40 4.93 -0.54
CA VAL A 182 -10.09 4.33 -0.30
C VAL A 182 -9.71 3.39 -1.44
N ASN A 183 -8.55 3.60 -2.06
CA ASN A 183 -7.91 2.65 -2.95
C ASN A 183 -6.84 1.87 -2.19
N LYS A 184 -7.13 0.64 -1.80
CA LYS A 184 -6.20 -0.20 -1.04
C LYS A 184 -5.58 -1.29 -1.92
N GLY A 185 -4.28 -1.17 -2.18
CA GLY A 185 -3.53 -2.18 -2.92
C GLY A 185 -3.33 -3.48 -2.13
N GLY A 186 -3.13 -4.59 -2.83
CA GLY A 186 -2.96 -5.91 -2.24
C GLY A 186 -1.83 -6.00 -1.22
N GLY A 187 -0.72 -5.28 -1.43
CA GLY A 187 0.39 -5.23 -0.47
C GLY A 187 -0.04 -4.71 0.91
N SER A 188 -0.86 -3.67 0.95
CA SER A 188 -1.40 -3.12 2.20
C SER A 188 -2.53 -3.98 2.76
N ALA A 189 -3.42 -4.49 1.89
CA ALA A 189 -4.53 -5.35 2.31
C ALA A 189 -4.05 -6.63 3.00
N ASN A 190 -2.99 -7.25 2.48
CA ASN A 190 -2.39 -8.47 3.03
C ASN A 190 -1.71 -8.27 4.40
N LYS A 191 -1.61 -7.03 4.88
CA LYS A 191 -1.06 -6.71 6.21
C LYS A 191 -2.14 -6.41 7.25
N ALA A 192 -3.42 -6.43 6.86
CA ALA A 192 -4.51 -6.38 7.82
C ALA A 192 -4.62 -7.73 8.55
N ALA A 193 -4.70 -7.68 9.88
CA ALA A 193 -4.77 -8.87 10.72
C ALA A 193 -5.65 -8.64 11.95
N LEU A 194 -6.24 -9.72 12.43
CA LEU A 194 -6.97 -9.78 13.69
C LEU A 194 -6.34 -10.83 14.59
N PHE A 195 -6.11 -10.46 15.84
CA PHE A 195 -5.61 -11.33 16.88
C PHE A 195 -6.65 -11.42 18.00
N GLN A 196 -7.02 -12.63 18.38
CA GLN A 196 -7.94 -12.84 19.49
C GLN A 196 -7.15 -13.04 20.78
N GLU A 197 -7.24 -12.01 21.63
CA GLU A 197 -6.58 -11.97 22.92
C GLU A 197 -7.60 -11.98 24.06
N THR A 198 -7.12 -12.02 25.29
CA THR A 198 -7.92 -11.93 26.50
C THR A 198 -7.59 -10.66 27.30
N LYS A 199 -8.32 -10.41 28.40
CA LYS A 199 -8.03 -9.30 29.30
C LYS A 199 -6.57 -9.26 29.76
N SER A 200 -5.87 -10.38 29.82
CA SER A 200 -4.48 -10.47 30.28
C SER A 200 -3.49 -9.66 29.43
N ILE A 201 -3.85 -9.34 28.17
CA ILE A 201 -3.03 -8.50 27.30
C ILE A 201 -3.06 -7.02 27.70
N LEU A 202 -4.07 -6.58 28.46
CA LEU A 202 -4.26 -5.20 28.87
C LEU A 202 -3.37 -4.81 30.06
N GLN A 203 -2.10 -5.17 29.98
CA GLN A 203 -1.02 -4.73 30.87
C GLN A 203 -0.02 -3.94 30.01
N PRO A 204 0.47 -2.77 30.46
CA PRO A 204 1.26 -1.85 29.64
C PRO A 204 2.42 -2.55 28.92
N GLU A 205 3.23 -3.32 29.63
CA GLU A 205 4.41 -3.99 29.09
C GLU A 205 4.03 -5.09 28.09
N LYS A 206 3.00 -5.89 28.42
CA LYS A 206 2.55 -7.00 27.55
C LYS A 206 1.95 -6.47 26.27
N LEU A 207 1.07 -5.46 26.37
CA LEU A 207 0.43 -4.87 25.19
C LEU A 207 1.47 -4.21 24.28
N THR A 208 2.37 -3.41 24.86
CA THR A 208 3.45 -2.76 24.09
C THR A 208 4.33 -3.79 23.38
N ALA A 209 4.79 -4.83 24.09
CA ALA A 209 5.60 -5.88 23.49
C ALA A 209 4.89 -6.61 22.36
N PHE A 210 3.59 -6.92 22.53
CA PHE A 210 2.76 -7.54 21.50
C PHE A 210 2.64 -6.65 20.27
N LEU A 211 2.31 -5.37 20.43
CA LEU A 211 2.14 -4.44 19.29
C LEU A 211 3.48 -4.24 18.55
N VAL A 212 4.60 -4.16 19.26
CA VAL A 212 5.95 -4.08 18.67
C VAL A 212 6.27 -5.34 17.86
N GLU A 213 5.97 -6.53 18.39
CA GLU A 213 6.14 -7.79 17.65
C GLU A 213 5.33 -7.78 16.34
N LYS A 214 4.06 -7.38 16.41
CA LYS A 214 3.20 -7.35 15.20
C LYS A 214 3.65 -6.29 14.19
N MET A 215 4.17 -5.14 14.63
CA MET A 215 4.79 -4.17 13.72
C MET A 215 6.00 -4.75 12.97
N LYS A 216 6.90 -5.46 13.66
CA LYS A 216 8.07 -6.08 13.01
C LYS A 216 7.68 -7.07 11.92
N MET A 217 6.59 -7.82 12.12
CA MET A 217 6.06 -8.77 11.12
C MET A 217 5.56 -8.09 9.83
N LEU A 218 5.34 -6.78 9.82
CA LEU A 218 4.93 -6.06 8.62
C LEU A 218 6.01 -6.10 7.52
N GLY A 219 7.29 -6.01 7.91
CA GLY A 219 8.39 -5.96 6.95
C GLY A 219 8.25 -4.82 5.95
N THR A 220 8.87 -4.96 4.78
CA THR A 220 8.89 -3.91 3.75
C THR A 220 7.96 -4.16 2.56
N ALA A 221 7.24 -5.29 2.54
CA ALA A 221 6.44 -5.74 1.40
C ALA A 221 5.29 -4.79 0.99
N ALA A 222 4.77 -4.00 1.93
CA ALA A 222 3.70 -3.03 1.67
C ALA A 222 4.22 -1.60 1.38
N CYS A 223 5.52 -1.41 1.14
CA CYS A 223 6.16 -0.13 0.80
C CYS A 223 6.10 0.91 1.94
N PRO A 224 6.94 0.79 2.98
CA PRO A 224 7.09 1.85 3.99
C PRO A 224 7.66 3.15 3.36
N PRO A 225 7.57 4.30 4.04
CA PRO A 225 7.06 4.52 5.40
C PRO A 225 5.55 4.33 5.50
N TYR A 226 5.09 3.74 6.62
CA TYR A 226 3.69 3.36 6.82
C TYR A 226 2.91 4.37 7.66
N HIS A 227 1.57 4.39 7.45
CA HIS A 227 0.60 4.82 8.46
C HIS A 227 0.03 3.54 9.10
N ILE A 228 0.44 3.23 10.31
CA ILE A 228 0.04 1.99 11.01
C ILE A 228 -1.13 2.30 11.94
N ALA A 229 -2.10 1.41 12.01
CA ALA A 229 -3.19 1.51 12.95
C ALA A 229 -3.38 0.21 13.72
N PHE A 230 -3.50 0.32 15.02
CA PHE A 230 -3.92 -0.73 15.93
C PHE A 230 -5.27 -0.36 16.55
N VAL A 231 -6.11 -1.36 16.74
CA VAL A 231 -7.35 -1.24 17.51
C VAL A 231 -7.34 -2.30 18.58
N VAL A 232 -7.49 -1.88 19.84
CA VAL A 232 -7.52 -2.76 21.00
C VAL A 232 -8.94 -2.81 21.55
N GLY A 233 -9.60 -3.95 21.46
CA GLY A 233 -11.00 -4.16 21.77
C GLY A 233 -11.87 -4.08 20.52
N GLY A 234 -13.17 -4.05 20.73
CA GLY A 234 -14.23 -4.11 19.74
C GLY A 234 -15.39 -4.95 20.26
N LEU A 235 -16.60 -4.59 19.87
CA LEU A 235 -17.81 -5.35 20.19
C LEU A 235 -17.88 -6.64 19.36
N SER A 236 -17.18 -6.64 18.23
CA SER A 236 -17.00 -7.78 17.33
C SER A 236 -15.65 -7.71 16.61
N ALA A 237 -15.23 -8.81 16.00
CA ALA A 237 -14.00 -8.93 15.23
C ALA A 237 -13.99 -8.01 13.98
N ASP A 238 -15.09 -7.98 13.25
CA ASP A 238 -15.30 -7.15 12.07
C ASP A 238 -15.26 -5.65 12.41
N GLN A 239 -15.86 -5.24 13.55
CA GLN A 239 -15.77 -3.86 14.02
C GLN A 239 -14.31 -3.44 14.28
N ALA A 240 -13.53 -4.30 14.95
CA ALA A 240 -12.12 -4.00 15.21
C ALA A 240 -11.32 -3.87 13.90
N LEU A 241 -11.50 -4.79 12.93
CA LEU A 241 -10.84 -4.73 11.63
C LEU A 241 -11.27 -3.51 10.80
N LYS A 242 -12.56 -3.21 10.74
CA LYS A 242 -13.08 -2.02 10.04
C LYS A 242 -12.51 -0.75 10.66
N THR A 243 -12.50 -0.66 11.99
CA THR A 243 -11.93 0.50 12.69
C THR A 243 -10.43 0.66 12.39
N ALA A 244 -9.64 -0.42 12.37
CA ALA A 244 -8.22 -0.37 12.04
C ALA A 244 -8.00 0.09 10.58
N LYS A 245 -8.79 -0.40 9.62
CA LYS A 245 -8.75 0.06 8.22
C LYS A 245 -8.99 1.57 8.14
N LEU A 246 -10.02 2.09 8.79
CA LEU A 246 -10.35 3.51 8.78
C LEU A 246 -9.28 4.34 9.53
N ALA A 247 -8.78 3.87 10.66
CA ALA A 247 -7.73 4.55 11.41
C ALA A 247 -6.43 4.67 10.59
N SER A 248 -6.10 3.67 9.75
CA SER A 248 -4.93 3.72 8.87
C SER A 248 -5.02 4.81 7.78
N THR A 249 -6.20 5.38 7.55
CA THR A 249 -6.45 6.51 6.63
C THR A 249 -6.61 7.85 7.36
N LYS A 250 -6.32 7.90 8.65
CA LYS A 250 -6.46 9.09 9.51
C LYS A 250 -7.93 9.50 9.78
N TYR A 251 -8.88 8.62 9.44
CA TYR A 251 -10.33 8.92 9.57
C TYR A 251 -10.76 9.20 11.01
N TYR A 252 -10.08 8.60 11.99
CA TYR A 252 -10.38 8.74 13.42
C TYR A 252 -9.37 9.64 14.17
N ASP A 253 -8.65 10.53 13.50
CA ASP A 253 -7.65 11.38 14.14
C ASP A 253 -8.25 12.39 15.14
N ASN A 254 -9.55 12.68 15.03
CA ASN A 254 -10.29 13.60 15.89
C ASN A 254 -11.02 12.93 17.07
N LEU A 255 -10.72 11.65 17.36
CA LEU A 255 -11.20 10.99 18.57
C LEU A 255 -10.57 11.62 19.82
N PRO A 256 -11.28 11.59 20.98
CA PRO A 256 -10.70 12.02 22.27
C PRO A 256 -9.50 11.12 22.65
N ASP A 257 -8.72 11.56 23.62
CA ASP A 257 -7.55 10.84 24.16
C ASP A 257 -7.87 10.01 25.42
N HIS A 258 -9.12 9.96 25.83
CA HIS A 258 -9.60 9.19 27.00
C HIS A 258 -10.98 8.60 26.74
N GLY A 259 -11.27 7.51 27.42
CA GLY A 259 -12.59 6.86 27.44
C GLY A 259 -13.49 7.41 28.55
N ASN A 260 -14.72 6.89 28.60
CA ASN A 260 -15.66 7.14 29.68
C ASN A 260 -16.46 5.88 30.02
N GLU A 261 -17.32 5.98 31.05
CA GLU A 261 -18.15 4.86 31.52
C GLU A 261 -19.24 4.40 30.53
N LEU A 262 -19.54 5.20 29.51
CA LEU A 262 -20.55 4.90 28.49
C LEU A 262 -19.97 4.20 27.27
N GLY A 263 -18.65 3.94 27.25
CA GLY A 263 -18.00 3.18 26.19
C GLY A 263 -17.45 4.02 25.03
N GLN A 264 -17.06 5.28 25.29
CA GLN A 264 -16.44 6.13 24.29
C GLN A 264 -15.14 5.53 23.74
N ALA A 265 -15.02 5.46 22.42
CA ALA A 265 -13.76 5.14 21.76
C ALA A 265 -12.76 6.30 21.92
N PHE A 266 -11.47 5.96 22.07
CA PHE A 266 -10.43 6.98 22.22
C PHE A 266 -9.11 6.54 21.57
N ARG A 267 -8.22 7.51 21.36
CA ARG A 267 -6.83 7.30 20.92
C ARG A 267 -5.90 7.35 22.13
N ASP A 268 -5.01 6.37 22.24
CA ASP A 268 -3.92 6.40 23.21
C ASP A 268 -2.68 7.06 22.59
N THR A 269 -2.67 8.40 22.59
CA THR A 269 -1.62 9.21 21.95
C THR A 269 -0.25 9.03 22.59
N ALA A 270 -0.19 8.65 23.87
CA ALA A 270 1.06 8.32 24.56
C ALA A 270 1.66 7.01 24.03
N LEU A 271 0.84 5.97 23.90
CA LEU A 271 1.26 4.69 23.33
C LEU A 271 1.61 4.82 21.85
N GLU A 272 0.86 5.61 21.07
CA GLU A 272 1.17 5.93 19.67
C GLU A 272 2.61 6.48 19.52
N LYS A 273 2.96 7.46 20.36
CA LYS A 273 4.29 8.08 20.36
C LYS A 273 5.38 7.10 20.78
N ALA A 274 5.13 6.27 21.80
CA ALA A 274 6.06 5.25 22.25
C ALA A 274 6.35 4.22 21.14
N LEU A 275 5.30 3.69 20.49
CA LEU A 275 5.43 2.74 19.39
C LEU A 275 6.15 3.35 18.17
N LEU A 276 5.87 4.61 17.84
CA LEU A 276 6.56 5.30 16.74
C LEU A 276 8.06 5.44 17.04
N ASN A 277 8.44 5.80 18.26
CA ASN A 277 9.85 5.86 18.64
C ASN A 277 10.51 4.49 18.54
N THR A 278 9.87 3.44 19.07
CA THR A 278 10.38 2.06 18.97
C THR A 278 10.51 1.60 17.50
N SER A 279 9.59 2.00 16.62
CA SER A 279 9.67 1.65 15.19
C SER A 279 10.90 2.23 14.49
N ARG A 280 11.40 3.37 14.98
CA ARG A 280 12.63 4.00 14.47
C ARG A 280 13.91 3.22 14.79
N GLU A 281 13.85 2.41 15.84
CA GLU A 281 14.96 1.55 16.26
C GLU A 281 15.05 0.23 15.49
N PHE A 282 14.03 -0.12 14.67
CA PHE A 282 14.03 -1.36 13.89
C PHE A 282 15.17 -1.45 12.87
N GLY A 283 15.73 -0.34 12.45
CA GLY A 283 16.79 -0.29 11.45
C GLY A 283 16.32 -0.53 10.01
N ILE A 284 15.08 -0.99 9.81
CA ILE A 284 14.50 -1.32 8.48
C ILE A 284 14.30 -0.06 7.63
N GLY A 285 13.94 1.07 8.24
CA GLY A 285 13.72 2.35 7.61
C GLY A 285 12.66 2.34 6.49
N ALA A 286 12.81 3.28 5.58
CA ALA A 286 11.99 3.40 4.38
C ALA A 286 12.47 2.41 3.32
N GLN A 287 12.33 1.10 3.55
CA GLN A 287 12.59 -0.06 2.67
C GLN A 287 14.04 -0.60 2.67
N PHE A 288 15.09 0.23 2.77
CA PHE A 288 16.48 -0.20 2.57
C PHE A 288 17.42 0.26 3.68
N GLY A 289 16.96 0.18 4.92
CA GLY A 289 17.72 0.56 6.11
C GLY A 289 17.53 2.03 6.49
N GLY A 290 17.42 2.28 7.80
CA GLY A 290 17.20 3.60 8.37
C GLY A 290 16.19 3.58 9.51
N LYS A 291 15.59 4.73 9.81
CA LYS A 291 14.65 4.89 10.93
C LYS A 291 13.18 5.13 10.51
N TYR A 292 12.92 5.44 9.24
CA TYR A 292 11.60 5.84 8.78
C TYR A 292 10.73 4.65 8.32
N PHE A 293 10.53 3.68 9.23
CA PHE A 293 9.63 2.55 9.00
C PHE A 293 8.15 2.98 8.96
N ALA A 294 7.79 3.95 9.80
CA ALA A 294 6.44 4.52 9.83
C ALA A 294 6.51 6.05 9.89
N HIS A 295 5.54 6.70 9.24
CA HIS A 295 5.27 8.13 9.40
C HIS A 295 4.60 8.43 10.73
N ASP A 296 3.63 7.59 11.07
CA ASP A 296 2.82 7.72 12.28
C ASP A 296 2.13 6.38 12.62
N ILE A 297 1.70 6.28 13.86
CA ILE A 297 0.99 5.11 14.39
C ILE A 297 -0.26 5.61 15.11
N ARG A 298 -1.35 4.87 14.98
CA ARG A 298 -2.60 5.10 15.71
C ARG A 298 -2.92 3.90 16.56
N VAL A 299 -3.33 4.16 17.80
CA VAL A 299 -3.82 3.14 18.72
C VAL A 299 -5.20 3.57 19.22
N ILE A 300 -6.23 2.89 18.74
CA ILE A 300 -7.61 3.15 19.15
C ILE A 300 -8.04 2.10 20.15
N ARG A 301 -8.64 2.56 21.26
CA ARG A 301 -9.23 1.72 22.28
C ARG A 301 -10.75 1.71 22.12
N LEU A 302 -11.32 0.51 22.01
CA LEU A 302 -12.77 0.30 21.92
C LEU A 302 -13.30 -0.45 23.15
N PRO A 303 -14.60 -0.28 23.50
CA PRO A 303 -15.29 -1.20 24.39
C PRO A 303 -15.19 -2.62 23.84
N ARG A 304 -15.30 -3.60 24.72
CA ARG A 304 -15.21 -5.01 24.35
C ARG A 304 -16.15 -5.88 25.20
N HIS A 305 -16.46 -7.06 24.71
CA HIS A 305 -17.05 -8.10 25.54
C HIS A 305 -16.05 -8.51 26.64
N GLY A 306 -16.54 -8.76 27.86
CA GLY A 306 -15.69 -9.11 29.01
C GLY A 306 -14.78 -10.31 28.79
N GLY A 307 -15.22 -11.29 28.03
CA GLY A 307 -14.52 -12.55 27.72
C GLY A 307 -13.55 -12.50 26.53
N SER A 308 -13.48 -11.39 25.77
CA SER A 308 -12.61 -11.28 24.60
C SER A 308 -11.89 -9.93 24.54
N CYS A 309 -10.74 -9.88 23.89
CA CYS A 309 -10.01 -8.66 23.63
C CYS A 309 -9.40 -8.74 22.22
N PRO A 310 -10.21 -8.54 21.17
CA PRO A 310 -9.66 -8.55 19.83
C PRO A 310 -8.67 -7.40 19.66
N ILE A 311 -7.57 -7.65 18.95
CA ILE A 311 -6.61 -6.64 18.53
C ILE A 311 -6.53 -6.69 17.02
N ALA A 312 -6.88 -5.61 16.36
CA ALA A 312 -6.79 -5.49 14.93
C ALA A 312 -5.61 -4.59 14.53
N MET A 313 -4.98 -4.92 13.40
CA MET A 313 -3.91 -4.15 12.79
C MET A 313 -4.25 -3.89 11.32
N ALA A 314 -4.01 -2.69 10.85
CA ALA A 314 -4.05 -2.33 9.44
C ALA A 314 -3.01 -1.26 9.15
N LEU A 315 -2.70 -1.03 7.86
CA LEU A 315 -1.81 0.04 7.45
C LEU A 315 -2.24 0.69 6.13
N SER A 316 -1.80 1.94 5.93
CA SER A 316 -1.63 2.55 4.60
C SER A 316 -0.15 2.61 4.27
N CYS A 317 0.18 2.34 3.00
CA CYS A 317 1.55 2.42 2.50
C CYS A 317 1.94 3.87 2.11
N SER A 318 3.14 4.03 1.61
CA SER A 318 3.65 5.32 1.10
C SER A 318 2.81 5.96 -0.01
N ALA A 319 1.86 5.25 -0.59
CA ALA A 319 0.92 5.80 -1.58
C ALA A 319 -0.35 6.42 -0.97
N ASP A 320 -0.67 6.16 0.28
CA ASP A 320 -1.79 6.72 1.11
C ASP A 320 -3.03 7.24 0.33
N ARG A 321 -3.61 6.39 -0.51
CA ARG A 321 -4.65 6.75 -1.49
C ARG A 321 -6.04 6.69 -0.87
N ASN A 322 -6.45 7.79 -0.29
CA ASN A 322 -7.81 7.95 0.23
C ASN A 322 -8.24 9.42 0.20
N ILE A 323 -9.54 9.67 0.11
CA ILE A 323 -10.10 11.00 0.00
C ILE A 323 -11.48 11.04 0.66
N LYS A 324 -11.77 12.15 1.34
CA LYS A 324 -13.07 12.41 1.94
C LYS A 324 -13.97 13.18 0.96
N ALA A 325 -15.28 13.02 1.13
CA ALA A 325 -16.27 13.82 0.42
C ALA A 325 -17.53 13.99 1.26
N LYS A 326 -18.35 14.94 0.87
CA LYS A 326 -19.68 15.15 1.45
C LYS A 326 -20.66 15.73 0.46
N ILE A 327 -21.93 15.42 0.67
CA ILE A 327 -23.06 16.04 -0.02
C ILE A 327 -23.92 16.70 1.04
N ASN A 328 -24.31 17.95 0.80
CA ASN A 328 -25.25 18.69 1.62
C ASN A 328 -26.09 19.60 0.73
N LYS A 329 -26.95 20.44 1.30
CA LYS A 329 -27.84 21.34 0.55
C LYS A 329 -27.13 22.31 -0.41
N HIS A 330 -25.84 22.55 -0.22
CA HIS A 330 -25.04 23.46 -1.05
C HIS A 330 -24.33 22.76 -2.20
N GLY A 331 -24.41 21.42 -2.29
CA GLY A 331 -23.83 20.65 -3.38
C GLY A 331 -22.96 19.49 -2.93
N ILE A 332 -22.12 19.04 -3.86
CA ILE A 332 -21.19 17.92 -3.74
C ILE A 332 -19.79 18.48 -3.52
N TRP A 333 -19.14 18.04 -2.45
CA TRP A 333 -17.85 18.55 -2.01
C TRP A 333 -16.82 17.42 -1.93
N LEU A 334 -15.62 17.68 -2.44
CA LEU A 334 -14.51 16.75 -2.41
C LEU A 334 -13.36 17.34 -1.60
N GLU A 335 -12.64 16.51 -0.82
CA GLU A 335 -11.44 16.93 -0.12
C GLU A 335 -10.41 17.46 -1.11
N LYS A 336 -9.77 18.56 -0.78
CA LYS A 336 -8.75 19.19 -1.60
C LYS A 336 -7.42 18.47 -1.43
N LEU A 337 -6.98 17.77 -2.46
CA LEU A 337 -5.66 17.14 -2.54
C LEU A 337 -4.62 18.08 -3.17
N GLU A 338 -3.34 17.75 -2.98
CA GLU A 338 -2.23 18.58 -3.47
C GLU A 338 -2.00 18.41 -4.98
N ARG A 339 -2.09 19.50 -5.72
CA ARG A 339 -1.92 19.53 -7.19
C ARG A 339 -0.47 19.74 -7.63
N HIS A 340 0.37 20.28 -6.76
CA HIS A 340 1.75 20.67 -7.08
C HIS A 340 2.75 20.04 -6.11
N PRO A 341 2.85 18.69 -6.06
CA PRO A 341 3.70 17.99 -5.09
C PRO A 341 5.19 18.30 -5.26
N GLY A 342 5.63 18.77 -6.42
CA GLY A 342 7.00 19.21 -6.67
C GLY A 342 7.49 20.32 -5.72
N LYS A 343 6.58 21.12 -5.12
CA LYS A 343 6.96 22.14 -4.12
C LYS A 343 7.56 21.57 -2.84
N PHE A 344 7.32 20.29 -2.55
CA PHE A 344 7.88 19.58 -1.39
C PHE A 344 9.29 19.04 -1.65
N ILE A 345 9.81 19.11 -2.89
CA ILE A 345 11.17 18.68 -3.24
C ILE A 345 12.12 19.85 -3.02
N PRO A 346 13.08 19.74 -2.08
CA PRO A 346 14.07 20.79 -1.87
C PRO A 346 14.86 21.08 -3.15
N GLU A 347 15.22 22.35 -3.39
CA GLU A 347 15.96 22.76 -4.57
C GLU A 347 17.31 22.02 -4.69
N SER A 348 18.00 21.78 -3.57
CA SER A 348 19.23 20.98 -3.51
C SER A 348 19.09 19.54 -3.98
N CYS A 349 17.87 18.99 -3.97
CA CYS A 349 17.55 17.62 -4.40
C CYS A 349 17.06 17.55 -5.86
N ARG A 350 16.91 18.68 -6.56
CA ARG A 350 16.46 18.71 -7.97
C ARG A 350 17.57 18.30 -8.94
N VAL A 351 18.84 18.55 -8.57
CA VAL A 351 19.99 18.10 -9.34
C VAL A 351 20.27 16.64 -9.00
N GLU A 352 20.32 15.77 -9.99
CA GLU A 352 20.67 14.37 -9.78
C GLU A 352 22.15 14.25 -9.36
N HIS A 353 22.36 13.89 -8.11
CA HIS A 353 23.65 13.37 -7.68
C HIS A 353 23.68 11.87 -7.99
N SER A 354 24.14 11.52 -9.19
CA SER A 354 24.36 10.13 -9.65
C SER A 354 25.43 9.36 -8.85
N ALA A 355 25.94 9.96 -7.81
CA ALA A 355 27.20 9.65 -7.17
C ALA A 355 27.16 8.52 -6.15
N GLN A 356 26.63 7.34 -6.36
CA GLN A 356 26.92 6.19 -5.47
C GLN A 356 26.22 4.88 -5.87
N SER A 357 25.81 4.72 -7.13
CA SER A 357 25.28 3.42 -7.59
C SER A 357 26.29 2.71 -8.50
N VAL A 358 26.43 1.41 -8.31
CA VAL A 358 27.20 0.56 -9.20
C VAL A 358 26.39 0.33 -10.48
N GLN A 359 26.96 0.72 -11.63
CA GLN A 359 26.34 0.53 -12.94
C GLN A 359 26.42 -0.94 -13.33
N LEU A 360 25.29 -1.52 -13.72
CA LEU A 360 25.21 -2.92 -14.14
C LEU A 360 24.61 -2.99 -15.54
N ASP A 361 25.46 -3.34 -16.53
CA ASP A 361 25.04 -3.55 -17.92
C ASP A 361 24.44 -4.96 -18.07
N LEU A 362 23.15 -5.02 -18.36
CA LEU A 362 22.38 -6.26 -18.50
C LEU A 362 22.39 -6.83 -19.93
N ASN A 363 23.05 -6.18 -20.89
CA ASN A 363 23.28 -6.72 -22.23
C ASN A 363 24.38 -7.81 -22.26
N ARG A 364 25.08 -7.95 -21.15
CA ARG A 364 26.14 -8.95 -20.95
C ARG A 364 25.56 -10.32 -20.60
N PRO A 365 26.31 -11.42 -20.81
CA PRO A 365 25.87 -12.73 -20.33
C PRO A 365 25.56 -12.76 -18.85
N LEU A 366 24.48 -13.44 -18.44
CA LEU A 366 24.04 -13.49 -17.03
C LEU A 366 25.14 -14.00 -16.08
N TYR A 367 26.04 -14.88 -16.58
CA TYR A 367 27.19 -15.35 -15.82
C TYR A 367 28.13 -14.21 -15.40
N ASP A 368 28.44 -13.27 -16.30
CA ASP A 368 29.31 -12.13 -16.00
C ASP A 368 28.63 -11.15 -15.02
N ILE A 369 27.33 -10.93 -15.20
CA ILE A 369 26.52 -10.11 -14.29
C ILE A 369 26.55 -10.70 -12.86
N ARG A 370 26.37 -12.02 -12.73
CA ARG A 370 26.43 -12.72 -11.43
C ARG A 370 27.81 -12.61 -10.78
N ARG A 371 28.89 -12.73 -11.57
CA ARG A 371 30.26 -12.55 -11.07
C ARG A 371 30.47 -11.15 -10.50
N ASP A 372 29.98 -10.11 -11.19
CA ASP A 372 30.09 -8.74 -10.73
C ASP A 372 29.28 -8.52 -9.43
N LEU A 373 28.05 -9.06 -9.35
CA LEU A 373 27.22 -9.02 -8.15
C LEU A 373 27.86 -9.76 -6.96
N ALA A 374 28.55 -10.89 -7.20
CA ALA A 374 29.22 -11.67 -6.15
C ALA A 374 30.36 -10.90 -5.48
N ALA A 375 30.91 -9.88 -6.14
CA ALA A 375 31.96 -9.02 -5.57
C ALA A 375 31.40 -7.89 -4.68
N LEU A 376 30.08 -7.66 -4.68
CA LEU A 376 29.44 -6.55 -3.97
C LEU A 376 28.84 -7.00 -2.62
N PRO A 377 28.90 -6.17 -1.57
CA PRO A 377 28.21 -6.47 -0.32
C PRO A 377 26.69 -6.26 -0.45
N VAL A 378 25.90 -6.98 0.33
CA VAL A 378 24.45 -6.71 0.45
C VAL A 378 24.23 -5.27 0.94
N GLY A 379 23.14 -4.64 0.46
CA GLY A 379 22.88 -3.22 0.68
C GLY A 379 23.46 -2.29 -0.39
N THR A 380 24.30 -2.80 -1.30
CA THR A 380 24.83 -2.00 -2.42
C THR A 380 23.70 -1.50 -3.32
N ARG A 381 23.74 -0.20 -3.62
CA ARG A 381 22.85 0.42 -4.61
C ARG A 381 23.35 0.16 -6.02
N LEU A 382 22.44 -0.28 -6.89
CA LEU A 382 22.68 -0.62 -8.27
C LEU A 382 21.89 0.29 -9.21
N SER A 383 22.41 0.47 -10.42
CA SER A 383 21.75 1.13 -11.54
C SER A 383 21.74 0.16 -12.71
N LEU A 384 20.59 -0.35 -13.06
CA LEU A 384 20.41 -1.43 -14.03
C LEU A 384 20.09 -0.86 -15.42
N SER A 385 20.81 -1.28 -16.47
CA SER A 385 20.54 -0.88 -17.87
C SER A 385 20.57 -2.10 -18.80
N GLY A 386 19.53 -2.26 -19.61
CA GLY A 386 19.39 -3.36 -20.57
C GLY A 386 18.11 -4.18 -20.36
N PRO A 387 18.03 -5.41 -20.90
CA PRO A 387 16.82 -6.23 -20.90
C PRO A 387 16.55 -6.91 -19.55
N ILE A 388 15.28 -6.85 -19.11
CA ILE A 388 14.75 -7.52 -17.92
C ILE A 388 13.47 -8.28 -18.29
N VAL A 389 13.30 -9.50 -17.84
CA VAL A 389 12.04 -10.25 -17.97
C VAL A 389 11.11 -9.87 -16.80
N VAL A 390 9.89 -9.48 -17.13
CA VAL A 390 8.84 -9.23 -16.14
C VAL A 390 7.92 -10.45 -16.08
N ALA A 391 7.83 -11.09 -14.92
CA ALA A 391 6.99 -12.27 -14.69
C ALA A 391 6.65 -12.40 -13.20
N ARG A 392 5.43 -12.81 -12.88
CA ARG A 392 4.99 -12.97 -11.49
C ARG A 392 3.98 -14.12 -11.33
N ASP A 393 3.14 -14.09 -10.35
CA ASP A 393 2.27 -15.13 -9.78
C ASP A 393 1.77 -16.20 -10.77
N ILE A 394 0.87 -15.84 -11.70
CA ILE A 394 0.26 -16.82 -12.64
C ILE A 394 1.31 -17.44 -13.56
N VAL A 395 2.24 -16.64 -14.04
CA VAL A 395 3.33 -17.12 -14.91
C VAL A 395 4.23 -18.11 -14.17
N HIS A 396 4.59 -17.81 -12.90
CA HIS A 396 5.39 -18.74 -12.10
C HIS A 396 4.67 -20.07 -11.89
N ALA A 397 3.37 -20.05 -11.63
CA ALA A 397 2.56 -21.26 -11.51
C ALA A 397 2.51 -22.05 -12.83
N ARG A 398 2.31 -21.38 -13.98
CA ARG A 398 2.29 -22.02 -15.31
C ARG A 398 3.64 -22.63 -15.66
N ILE A 399 4.75 -21.91 -15.47
CA ILE A 399 6.11 -22.43 -15.73
C ILE A 399 6.37 -23.64 -14.84
N LYS A 400 6.00 -23.57 -13.55
CA LYS A 400 6.16 -24.71 -12.62
C LYS A 400 5.38 -25.93 -13.10
N ALA A 401 4.13 -25.78 -13.51
CA ALA A 401 3.31 -26.87 -14.05
C ALA A 401 3.92 -27.49 -15.34
N ARG A 402 4.47 -26.65 -16.23
CA ARG A 402 5.19 -27.13 -17.44
C ARG A 402 6.43 -27.93 -17.05
N MET A 403 7.22 -27.45 -16.10
CA MET A 403 8.38 -28.18 -15.59
C MET A 403 8.01 -29.54 -14.97
N ASP A 404 6.90 -29.58 -14.22
CA ASP A 404 6.40 -30.83 -13.62
C ASP A 404 5.96 -31.84 -14.68
N ASN A 405 5.58 -31.37 -15.86
CA ASN A 405 5.28 -32.20 -17.04
C ASN A 405 6.53 -32.51 -17.90
N GLY A 406 7.73 -32.17 -17.41
CA GLY A 406 9.00 -32.51 -18.08
C GLY A 406 9.48 -31.48 -19.12
N GLU A 407 8.82 -30.31 -19.24
CA GLU A 407 9.30 -29.24 -20.10
C GLU A 407 10.52 -28.53 -19.48
N PRO A 408 11.47 -28.05 -20.27
CA PRO A 408 12.62 -27.33 -19.76
C PRO A 408 12.23 -25.93 -19.29
N MET A 409 13.03 -25.38 -18.35
CA MET A 409 12.94 -23.97 -17.98
C MET A 409 13.06 -23.07 -19.22
N PRO A 410 12.18 -22.09 -19.43
CA PRO A 410 12.26 -21.18 -20.57
C PRO A 410 13.58 -20.40 -20.60
N ASP A 411 14.14 -20.18 -21.80
CA ASP A 411 15.43 -19.51 -21.95
C ASP A 411 15.42 -18.06 -21.47
N TYR A 412 14.30 -17.36 -21.61
CA TYR A 412 14.18 -16.00 -21.08
C TYR A 412 14.31 -15.96 -19.55
N MET A 413 13.88 -17.01 -18.82
CA MET A 413 14.06 -17.12 -17.38
C MET A 413 15.49 -17.48 -16.97
N LYS A 414 16.26 -18.12 -17.88
CA LYS A 414 17.66 -18.49 -17.63
C LYS A 414 18.63 -17.34 -17.90
N ASN A 415 18.33 -16.52 -18.90
CA ASN A 415 19.30 -15.60 -19.47
C ASN A 415 19.12 -14.15 -18.98
N HIS A 416 18.07 -13.85 -18.23
CA HIS A 416 17.76 -12.47 -17.80
C HIS A 416 17.48 -12.38 -16.30
N ILE A 417 17.58 -11.17 -15.77
CA ILE A 417 17.01 -10.82 -14.48
C ILE A 417 15.48 -10.97 -14.58
N VAL A 418 14.84 -11.54 -13.56
CA VAL A 418 13.39 -11.69 -13.49
C VAL A 418 12.82 -10.67 -12.52
N TYR A 419 12.07 -9.71 -13.04
CA TYR A 419 11.40 -8.68 -12.26
C TYR A 419 9.97 -9.09 -11.94
N TYR A 420 9.67 -9.21 -10.66
CA TYR A 420 8.31 -9.47 -10.18
C TYR A 420 7.52 -8.18 -10.21
N ALA A 421 6.83 -7.93 -11.29
CA ALA A 421 6.08 -6.72 -11.53
C ALA A 421 4.86 -6.98 -12.44
N GLY A 422 3.98 -6.00 -12.54
CA GLY A 422 2.86 -6.03 -13.48
C GLY A 422 2.38 -4.60 -13.72
N PRO A 423 2.45 -4.10 -14.96
CA PRO A 423 2.12 -2.72 -15.28
C PRO A 423 0.63 -2.41 -15.11
N ALA A 424 0.29 -1.15 -14.88
CA ALA A 424 -1.03 -0.60 -15.15
C ALA A 424 -1.22 -0.47 -16.68
N LYS A 425 -2.40 -0.03 -17.14
CA LYS A 425 -2.64 0.22 -18.56
C LYS A 425 -1.60 1.19 -19.11
N THR A 426 -1.10 0.90 -20.30
CA THR A 426 -0.13 1.75 -20.98
C THR A 426 -0.86 2.92 -21.65
N PRO A 427 -0.54 4.17 -21.29
CA PRO A 427 -1.06 5.34 -21.99
C PRO A 427 -0.51 5.45 -23.40
N ASP A 428 -1.23 6.14 -24.28
CA ASP A 428 -0.72 6.50 -25.60
C ASP A 428 0.62 7.27 -25.49
N ASN A 429 1.56 6.95 -26.36
CA ASN A 429 2.89 7.57 -26.41
C ASN A 429 3.78 7.35 -25.16
N GLN A 430 3.47 6.36 -24.33
CA GLN A 430 4.33 5.91 -23.24
C GLN A 430 4.87 4.50 -23.50
N ALA A 431 6.05 4.20 -22.97
CA ALA A 431 6.64 2.87 -23.08
C ALA A 431 5.85 1.81 -22.27
N CYS A 432 5.29 2.22 -21.13
CA CYS A 432 4.42 1.39 -20.30
C CYS A 432 3.57 2.24 -19.36
N GLY A 433 2.53 1.66 -18.79
CA GLY A 433 1.79 2.21 -17.65
C GLY A 433 2.61 2.19 -16.37
N SER A 434 2.11 2.79 -15.29
CA SER A 434 2.79 2.74 -13.98
C SER A 434 3.22 1.32 -13.65
N LEU A 435 4.52 1.12 -13.39
CA LEU A 435 5.14 -0.18 -13.18
C LEU A 435 6.05 -0.13 -11.96
N GLY A 436 5.77 -0.97 -10.99
CA GLY A 436 6.56 -1.09 -9.78
C GLY A 436 6.60 -2.53 -9.26
N PRO A 437 7.46 -2.81 -8.28
CA PRO A 437 7.70 -4.15 -7.80
C PRO A 437 6.48 -4.76 -7.10
N THR A 438 6.29 -6.04 -7.34
CA THR A 438 5.41 -6.92 -6.57
C THR A 438 6.14 -7.49 -5.35
N THR A 439 5.40 -7.87 -4.31
CA THR A 439 5.93 -8.57 -3.13
C THR A 439 6.61 -9.87 -3.52
N GLY A 440 7.93 -9.97 -3.30
CA GLY A 440 8.74 -11.13 -3.67
C GLY A 440 8.33 -12.41 -2.97
N GLY A 441 7.92 -12.32 -1.70
CA GLY A 441 7.53 -13.48 -0.88
C GLY A 441 6.43 -14.36 -1.47
N ARG A 442 5.60 -13.83 -2.39
CA ARG A 442 4.58 -14.63 -3.08
C ARG A 442 5.17 -15.68 -4.03
N MET A 443 6.36 -15.44 -4.54
CA MET A 443 7.07 -16.36 -5.43
C MET A 443 8.12 -17.23 -4.73
N ASP A 444 8.31 -17.09 -3.42
CA ASP A 444 9.37 -17.77 -2.69
C ASP A 444 9.34 -19.30 -2.84
N SER A 445 8.14 -19.89 -2.90
CA SER A 445 7.97 -21.33 -3.07
C SER A 445 8.49 -21.88 -4.41
N TYR A 446 8.61 -21.05 -5.43
CA TYR A 446 9.11 -21.46 -6.77
C TYR A 446 10.63 -21.35 -6.89
N VAL A 447 11.27 -20.47 -6.08
CA VAL A 447 12.68 -20.07 -6.27
C VAL A 447 13.62 -21.26 -6.28
N GLY A 448 13.51 -22.18 -5.31
CA GLY A 448 14.40 -23.33 -5.21
C GLY A 448 14.36 -24.22 -6.47
N ALA A 449 13.16 -24.52 -6.98
CA ALA A 449 12.98 -25.33 -8.19
C ALA A 449 13.45 -24.60 -9.45
N PHE A 450 13.18 -23.30 -9.56
CA PHE A 450 13.57 -22.50 -10.71
C PHE A 450 15.09 -22.33 -10.79
N GLN A 451 15.75 -22.01 -9.67
CA GLN A 451 17.21 -21.89 -9.62
C GLN A 451 17.92 -23.22 -9.85
N ALA A 452 17.35 -24.34 -9.37
CA ALA A 452 17.87 -25.67 -9.67
C ALA A 452 17.84 -25.99 -11.17
N ALA A 453 16.85 -25.45 -11.91
CA ALA A 453 16.73 -25.56 -13.36
C ALA A 453 17.49 -24.46 -14.13
N GLY A 454 18.30 -23.64 -13.45
CA GLY A 454 19.09 -22.56 -14.01
C GLY A 454 18.32 -21.28 -14.33
N GLY A 455 17.04 -21.17 -13.93
CA GLY A 455 16.20 -19.99 -14.15
C GLY A 455 16.09 -19.07 -12.93
N SER A 456 15.68 -17.83 -13.13
CA SER A 456 15.49 -16.82 -12.05
C SER A 456 16.69 -16.69 -11.10
N LEU A 457 17.91 -16.83 -11.61
CA LEU A 457 19.12 -16.72 -10.80
C LEU A 457 19.33 -15.32 -10.23
N ILE A 458 18.78 -14.30 -10.89
CA ILE A 458 18.73 -12.93 -10.34
C ILE A 458 17.27 -12.49 -10.36
N MET A 459 16.73 -12.19 -9.19
CA MET A 459 15.35 -11.76 -8.99
C MET A 459 15.31 -10.31 -8.57
N LEU A 460 14.38 -9.52 -9.10
CA LEU A 460 14.10 -8.14 -8.68
C LEU A 460 12.66 -8.05 -8.15
N SER A 461 12.46 -7.53 -6.93
CA SER A 461 11.15 -7.50 -6.30
C SER A 461 11.11 -6.47 -5.16
N LYS A 462 10.05 -6.44 -4.36
CA LYS A 462 10.01 -5.71 -3.08
C LYS A 462 9.72 -6.63 -1.90
N GLY A 463 10.07 -6.17 -0.72
CA GLY A 463 9.80 -6.87 0.53
C GLY A 463 10.90 -7.85 0.95
N ASN A 464 10.80 -8.30 2.18
CA ASN A 464 11.69 -9.32 2.73
C ASN A 464 11.43 -10.66 2.05
N ARG A 465 12.49 -11.45 1.87
CA ARG A 465 12.41 -12.80 1.34
C ARG A 465 12.51 -13.83 2.48
N SER A 466 11.93 -14.99 2.28
CA SER A 466 12.02 -16.09 3.25
C SER A 466 13.42 -16.69 3.30
N GLN A 467 13.71 -17.44 4.39
CA GLN A 467 14.97 -18.15 4.59
C GLN A 467 15.24 -19.13 3.43
N GLN A 468 14.21 -19.81 2.90
CA GLN A 468 14.35 -20.73 1.76
C GLN A 468 14.94 -20.06 0.52
N VAL A 469 14.66 -18.76 0.28
CA VAL A 469 15.24 -18.00 -0.85
C VAL A 469 16.72 -17.73 -0.59
N THR A 470 17.09 -17.35 0.63
CA THR A 470 18.50 -17.17 1.03
C THR A 470 19.30 -18.45 0.84
N GLU A 471 18.74 -19.60 1.24
CA GLU A 471 19.35 -20.91 1.06
C GLU A 471 19.46 -21.33 -0.41
N ALA A 472 18.42 -21.08 -1.22
CA ALA A 472 18.44 -21.32 -2.65
C ALA A 472 19.52 -20.47 -3.36
N CYS A 473 19.60 -19.18 -3.04
CA CYS A 473 20.64 -18.30 -3.56
C CYS A 473 22.04 -18.82 -3.25
N ARG A 474 22.28 -19.23 -1.99
CA ARG A 474 23.57 -19.83 -1.60
C ARG A 474 23.86 -21.12 -2.33
N LYS A 475 22.86 -21.98 -2.52
CA LYS A 475 23.04 -23.30 -3.14
C LYS A 475 23.28 -23.24 -4.66
N TYR A 476 22.58 -22.33 -5.34
CA TYR A 476 22.58 -22.26 -6.81
C TYR A 476 23.29 -21.02 -7.37
N GLY A 477 23.88 -20.20 -6.49
CA GLY A 477 24.58 -18.97 -6.86
C GLY A 477 23.62 -17.90 -7.35
N GLY A 478 22.46 -17.76 -6.71
CA GLY A 478 21.44 -16.77 -7.05
C GLY A 478 21.57 -15.46 -6.28
N PHE A 479 20.77 -14.46 -6.69
CA PHE A 479 20.72 -13.13 -6.06
C PHE A 479 19.28 -12.65 -5.97
N SER A 480 18.97 -11.89 -4.92
CA SER A 480 17.71 -11.16 -4.81
C SER A 480 17.98 -9.67 -4.70
N LEU A 481 17.44 -8.92 -5.63
CA LEU A 481 17.52 -7.46 -5.68
C LEU A 481 16.21 -6.85 -5.20
N GLY A 482 16.30 -5.68 -4.55
CA GLY A 482 15.18 -4.89 -4.11
C GLY A 482 14.93 -3.71 -5.05
N SER A 483 13.69 -3.51 -5.47
CA SER A 483 13.23 -2.32 -6.19
C SER A 483 12.37 -1.44 -5.28
N ILE A 484 12.37 -0.12 -5.52
CA ILE A 484 11.63 0.83 -4.69
C ILE A 484 10.12 0.63 -4.87
N GLY A 485 9.43 0.31 -3.78
CA GLY A 485 7.98 0.25 -3.77
C GLY A 485 7.36 1.63 -3.54
N GLY A 486 6.24 1.90 -4.22
CA GLY A 486 5.52 3.18 -4.11
C GLY A 486 5.91 4.25 -5.13
N ALA A 487 6.90 3.99 -6.01
CA ALA A 487 7.38 4.95 -7.00
C ALA A 487 7.04 4.54 -8.46
N ALA A 488 5.87 3.93 -8.68
CA ALA A 488 5.56 3.23 -9.94
C ALA A 488 5.42 4.15 -11.16
N ALA A 489 4.86 5.34 -11.01
CA ALA A 489 4.74 6.31 -12.10
C ALA A 489 6.12 6.82 -12.53
N LEU A 490 6.97 7.15 -11.56
CA LEU A 490 8.35 7.58 -11.80
C LEU A 490 9.16 6.48 -12.47
N LEU A 491 9.12 5.24 -11.92
CA LEU A 491 9.88 4.12 -12.46
C LEU A 491 9.51 3.86 -13.92
N ALA A 492 8.22 3.89 -14.25
CA ALA A 492 7.73 3.71 -15.62
C ALA A 492 8.20 4.83 -16.55
N GLN A 493 8.02 6.09 -16.14
CA GLN A 493 8.32 7.24 -16.99
C GLN A 493 9.82 7.44 -17.22
N GLN A 494 10.63 7.28 -16.18
CA GLN A 494 12.06 7.64 -16.23
C GLN A 494 12.93 6.51 -16.75
N TYR A 495 12.67 5.27 -16.32
CA TYR A 495 13.61 4.17 -16.51
C TYR A 495 13.19 3.13 -17.54
N VAL A 496 11.89 2.97 -17.85
CA VAL A 496 11.42 2.01 -18.84
C VAL A 496 11.46 2.63 -20.22
N LYS A 497 12.18 2.02 -21.15
CA LYS A 497 12.34 2.50 -22.54
C LYS A 497 11.46 1.73 -23.51
N ASN A 498 11.23 0.44 -23.26
CA ASN A 498 10.37 -0.39 -24.07
C ASN A 498 9.78 -1.53 -23.25
N LEU A 499 8.59 -1.99 -23.63
CA LEU A 499 7.90 -3.13 -23.02
C LEU A 499 7.20 -3.92 -24.12
N ARG A 500 7.58 -5.19 -24.35
CA ARG A 500 6.93 -6.08 -25.33
C ARG A 500 6.53 -7.40 -24.68
N CYS A 501 5.36 -7.91 -25.03
CA CYS A 501 4.90 -9.21 -24.57
C CYS A 501 5.71 -10.34 -25.22
N LEU A 502 6.15 -11.29 -24.41
CA LEU A 502 6.86 -12.49 -24.85
C LEU A 502 5.93 -13.71 -24.90
N GLU A 503 5.13 -13.93 -23.87
CA GLU A 503 4.32 -15.13 -23.70
C GLU A 503 3.07 -14.81 -22.87
N TYR A 504 1.97 -15.52 -23.09
CA TYR A 504 0.68 -15.40 -22.37
C TYR A 504 0.01 -14.04 -22.47
N PRO A 505 -0.15 -13.45 -23.68
CA PRO A 505 -0.76 -12.11 -23.83
C PRO A 505 -2.18 -12.04 -23.24
N GLU A 506 -2.91 -13.14 -23.18
CA GLU A 506 -4.24 -13.23 -22.59
C GLU A 506 -4.26 -12.93 -21.08
N LEU A 507 -3.12 -13.03 -20.40
CA LEU A 507 -3.00 -12.72 -18.98
C LEU A 507 -2.84 -11.22 -18.71
N GLY A 508 -2.71 -10.38 -19.76
CA GLY A 508 -2.59 -8.93 -19.60
C GLY A 508 -1.42 -8.56 -18.68
N MET A 509 -1.69 -7.92 -17.54
CA MET A 509 -0.64 -7.52 -16.58
C MET A 509 0.14 -8.70 -15.95
N GLU A 510 -0.37 -9.92 -16.06
CA GLU A 510 0.27 -11.15 -15.59
C GLU A 510 1.01 -11.88 -16.72
N ALA A 511 1.03 -11.35 -17.94
CA ALA A 511 1.80 -11.90 -19.07
C ALA A 511 3.31 -11.87 -18.78
N VAL A 512 4.08 -12.59 -19.58
CA VAL A 512 5.54 -12.46 -19.62
C VAL A 512 5.90 -11.31 -20.53
N TRP A 513 6.65 -10.34 -19.99
CA TRP A 513 7.11 -9.19 -20.76
C TRP A 513 8.63 -9.13 -20.81
N MET A 514 9.18 -8.70 -21.95
CA MET A 514 10.54 -8.19 -22.04
C MET A 514 10.50 -6.67 -21.90
N MET A 515 11.27 -6.16 -20.96
CA MET A 515 11.36 -4.74 -20.63
C MET A 515 12.79 -4.27 -20.84
N GLU A 516 12.97 -3.19 -21.58
CA GLU A 516 14.25 -2.48 -21.70
C GLU A 516 14.29 -1.33 -20.71
N VAL A 517 15.32 -1.27 -19.90
CA VAL A 517 15.51 -0.22 -18.89
C VAL A 517 16.83 0.50 -19.06
N GLU A 518 16.87 1.75 -18.56
CA GLU A 518 18.08 2.56 -18.48
C GLU A 518 18.15 3.21 -17.10
N GLY A 519 19.19 2.84 -16.34
CA GLY A 519 19.45 3.40 -15.02
C GLY A 519 18.48 2.99 -13.92
N LEU A 520 17.72 1.88 -14.08
CA LEU A 520 16.71 1.45 -13.11
C LEU A 520 17.35 1.18 -11.74
N PRO A 521 16.91 1.89 -10.67
CA PRO A 521 17.50 1.72 -9.34
C PRO A 521 17.11 0.38 -8.70
N ALA A 522 18.10 -0.28 -8.12
CA ALA A 522 17.92 -1.50 -7.35
C ALA A 522 18.89 -1.57 -6.17
N PHE A 523 18.67 -2.51 -5.26
CA PHE A 523 19.52 -2.78 -4.10
C PHE A 523 19.82 -4.26 -4.01
N LEU A 524 21.07 -4.65 -3.75
CA LEU A 524 21.44 -6.04 -3.52
C LEU A 524 20.98 -6.46 -2.11
N LEU A 525 19.98 -7.34 -2.03
CA LEU A 525 19.38 -7.74 -0.75
C LEU A 525 19.80 -9.14 -0.28
N VAL A 526 19.96 -10.10 -1.21
CA VAL A 526 20.46 -11.44 -0.90
C VAL A 526 21.51 -11.81 -1.95
N ASP A 527 22.67 -12.29 -1.49
CA ASP A 527 23.77 -12.70 -2.34
C ASP A 527 23.90 -14.23 -2.46
N ASP A 528 24.81 -14.66 -3.31
CA ASP A 528 25.15 -16.06 -3.59
C ASP A 528 25.90 -16.76 -2.45
N LYS A 529 26.28 -16.05 -1.39
CA LYS A 529 26.90 -16.57 -0.18
C LYS A 529 25.88 -16.83 0.92
N GLY A 530 24.63 -16.40 0.72
CA GLY A 530 23.57 -16.48 1.72
C GLY A 530 23.55 -15.33 2.71
N ASN A 531 24.21 -14.20 2.40
CA ASN A 531 24.04 -12.98 3.18
C ASN A 531 22.69 -12.36 2.82
N ASN A 532 21.95 -11.92 3.84
CA ASN A 532 20.65 -11.27 3.69
C ASN A 532 20.68 -9.92 4.41
N PHE A 533 20.43 -8.85 3.67
CA PHE A 533 20.44 -7.48 4.16
C PHE A 533 19.56 -7.27 5.39
N PHE A 534 18.39 -7.90 5.46
CA PHE A 534 17.47 -7.72 6.57
C PHE A 534 17.84 -8.52 7.83
N SER A 535 18.65 -9.57 7.70
CA SER A 535 19.05 -10.41 8.87
C SER A 535 19.87 -9.62 9.90
N GLN A 536 20.58 -8.57 9.50
CA GLN A 536 21.32 -7.71 10.42
C GLN A 536 20.40 -6.98 11.43
N PHE A 537 19.17 -6.66 11.04
CA PHE A 537 18.19 -5.98 11.89
C PHE A 537 17.46 -6.95 12.83
N GLU A 538 17.37 -8.23 12.46
CA GLU A 538 16.81 -9.29 13.30
C GLU A 538 17.76 -9.67 14.45
N GLN A 539 19.07 -9.68 14.19
CA GLN A 539 20.09 -10.07 15.18
C GLN A 539 20.33 -9.00 16.24
N GLN A 540 20.30 -7.72 15.89
CA GLN A 540 20.49 -6.61 16.84
C GLN A 540 19.47 -6.63 17.99
N HIS A 541 18.28 -7.17 17.77
CA HIS A 541 17.22 -7.27 18.77
C HIS A 541 17.27 -8.54 19.63
N ARG A 542 17.95 -9.59 19.18
CA ARG A 542 18.16 -10.80 20.02
C ARG A 542 19.18 -10.57 21.12
N CYS A 543 20.21 -9.75 20.87
CA CYS A 543 21.21 -9.41 21.88
C CYS A 543 20.72 -8.45 22.99
N ALA A 544 19.74 -7.56 22.67
CA ALA A 544 19.22 -6.60 23.64
C ALA A 544 18.17 -7.19 24.62
N SER A 545 17.64 -8.38 24.33
CA SER A 545 16.57 -9.03 25.11
C SER A 545 17.02 -10.27 25.90
N CYS A 546 18.31 -10.67 25.85
CA CYS A 546 18.86 -11.70 26.72
C CYS A 546 19.68 -11.05 27.85
N PRO A 547 19.23 -11.10 29.11
CA PRO A 547 20.18 -10.94 30.21
C PRO A 547 21.20 -12.10 30.13
N ALA A 548 22.47 -11.74 30.17
CA ALA A 548 23.58 -12.70 30.24
C ALA A 548 23.27 -13.74 31.32
N GLY A 549 23.40 -15.00 30.93
CA GLY A 549 22.93 -16.15 31.65
C GLY A 549 23.51 -16.31 33.07
N GLN A 550 22.72 -16.94 33.89
CA GLN A 550 23.17 -17.91 34.87
C GLN A 550 22.43 -19.23 34.66
#